data_08d08ea2c1c7c9606c7b4f80412715e4
#
_entry.id   08d08ea2c1c7c9606c7b4f80412715e4
#
_cell.length_a   1.000
_cell.length_b   1.000
_cell.length_c   1.000
_cell.angle_alpha   90.00
_cell.angle_beta   90.00
_cell.angle_gamma   90.00
#
_symmetry.space_group_name_H-M   'P 1'
#
loop_
_entity.id
_entity.type
_entity.pdbx_description
1 polymer ?
#
loop_
_entity_poly.entity_id
_entity_poly.type
_entity_poly.pdbx_seq_one_letter_code
_entity_poly.pdbx_strand_id
1 'polypeptide(L)'
;MSEPKITFIGGGNMARAIYRGLVESGFPAENIGVVDPSEAAQSAARASGLIRIAESATDADLSADLIVLAVKPQITGIALSPLAHRVSSTATVLSIIAGINSASLANLLGLPNDDAVVRSMPNTPALVGEGMTGLFSNSDQRAHGRILAERVMSAVGQCVWV
;
A
#
# COMPACT_ATOMS: atom_id res chain seq x y z
N MET A 1 -18.72 -8.38 -9.33
CA MET A 1 -17.24 -8.32 -9.31
C MET A 1 -16.77 -8.58 -7.89
N SER A 2 -15.68 -9.31 -7.74
CA SER A 2 -15.08 -9.50 -6.41
C SER A 2 -14.42 -8.19 -5.92
N GLU A 3 -14.43 -7.97 -4.62
CA GLU A 3 -13.67 -6.86 -4.02
C GLU A 3 -12.17 -7.04 -4.30
N PRO A 4 -11.45 -5.95 -4.57
CA PRO A 4 -10.02 -6.02 -4.88
C PRO A 4 -9.20 -6.55 -3.71
N LYS A 5 -8.04 -7.12 -4.03
CA LYS A 5 -7.04 -7.52 -3.03
C LYS A 5 -6.00 -6.43 -2.85
N ILE A 6 -5.67 -6.16 -1.60
CA ILE A 6 -4.67 -5.15 -1.21
C ILE A 6 -3.60 -5.83 -0.37
N THR A 7 -2.33 -5.57 -0.67
CA THR A 7 -1.21 -6.08 0.14
C THR A 7 -0.33 -4.92 0.58
N PHE A 8 -0.17 -4.79 1.89
CA PHE A 8 0.72 -3.80 2.51
C PHE A 8 2.12 -4.39 2.68
N ILE A 9 3.11 -3.71 2.19
CA ILE A 9 4.52 -3.97 2.46
C ILE A 9 4.97 -3.00 3.56
N GLY A 10 5.07 -3.52 4.77
CA GLY A 10 5.20 -2.76 5.99
C GLY A 10 3.88 -2.63 6.75
N GLY A 11 3.90 -2.90 8.04
CA GLY A 11 2.75 -2.87 8.95
C GLY A 11 2.89 -1.86 10.10
N GLY A 12 3.61 -0.75 9.86
CA GLY A 12 3.78 0.31 10.85
C GLY A 12 2.51 1.11 11.14
N ASN A 13 2.63 2.21 11.89
CA ASN A 13 1.48 2.98 12.38
C ASN A 13 0.57 3.49 11.26
N MET A 14 1.15 4.02 10.17
CA MET A 14 0.35 4.54 9.06
C MET A 14 -0.35 3.41 8.29
N ALA A 15 0.34 2.31 7.99
CA ALA A 15 -0.27 1.13 7.37
C ALA A 15 -1.42 0.62 8.23
N ARG A 16 -1.21 0.51 9.54
CA ARG A 16 -2.24 0.09 10.50
C ARG A 16 -3.45 1.00 10.49
N ALA A 17 -3.25 2.32 10.48
CA ALA A 17 -4.36 3.27 10.39
C ALA A 17 -5.19 3.04 9.11
N ILE A 18 -4.51 2.87 7.97
CA ILE A 18 -5.16 2.68 6.67
C ILE A 18 -5.94 1.36 6.64
N TYR A 19 -5.34 0.21 6.97
CA TYR A 19 -6.06 -1.06 6.87
C TYR A 19 -7.19 -1.18 7.91
N ARG A 20 -7.03 -0.60 9.10
CA ARG A 20 -8.13 -0.51 10.07
C ARG A 20 -9.28 0.33 9.55
N GLY A 21 -8.98 1.52 9.02
CA GLY A 21 -9.99 2.38 8.40
C GLY A 21 -10.74 1.68 7.27
N LEU A 22 -10.05 0.89 6.45
CA LEU A 22 -10.67 0.06 5.42
C LEU A 22 -11.63 -0.97 6.01
N VAL A 23 -11.21 -1.74 6.99
CA VAL A 23 -12.06 -2.75 7.65
C VAL A 23 -13.26 -2.10 8.32
N GLU A 24 -13.07 -1.00 9.04
CA GLU A 24 -14.14 -0.23 9.70
C GLU A 24 -15.15 0.34 8.70
N SER A 25 -14.72 0.65 7.47
CA SER A 25 -15.60 1.10 6.39
C SER A 25 -16.29 -0.04 5.62
N GLY A 26 -16.08 -1.29 6.03
CA GLY A 26 -16.71 -2.47 5.44
C GLY A 26 -15.91 -3.18 4.34
N PHE A 27 -14.63 -2.82 4.15
CA PHE A 27 -13.76 -3.55 3.23
C PHE A 27 -13.45 -4.95 3.81
N PRO A 28 -13.54 -6.04 3.01
CA PRO A 28 -13.30 -7.39 3.51
C PRO A 28 -11.87 -7.57 4.04
N ALA A 29 -11.74 -7.91 5.31
CA ALA A 29 -10.45 -8.10 5.97
C ALA A 29 -9.63 -9.24 5.33
N GLU A 30 -10.28 -10.27 4.80
CA GLU A 30 -9.65 -11.38 4.08
C GLU A 30 -8.98 -10.95 2.76
N ASN A 31 -9.36 -9.80 2.22
CA ASN A 31 -8.76 -9.24 1.01
C ASN A 31 -7.56 -8.33 1.31
N ILE A 32 -7.27 -8.07 2.57
CA ILE A 32 -6.13 -7.24 2.99
C ILE A 32 -5.01 -8.12 3.50
N GLY A 33 -3.81 -7.96 2.93
CA GLY A 33 -2.59 -8.61 3.36
C GLY A 33 -1.60 -7.63 3.97
N VAL A 34 -0.79 -8.10 4.92
CA VAL A 34 0.31 -7.34 5.53
C VAL A 34 1.57 -8.18 5.55
N VAL A 35 2.67 -7.59 5.11
CA VAL A 35 4.01 -8.18 5.14
C VAL A 35 4.88 -7.32 6.05
N ASP A 36 5.28 -7.87 7.18
CA ASP A 36 6.17 -7.18 8.12
C ASP A 36 6.92 -8.21 8.98
N PRO A 37 8.24 -8.09 9.16
CA PRO A 37 9.01 -9.01 10.00
C PRO A 37 8.75 -8.83 11.50
N SER A 38 8.12 -7.74 11.92
CA SER A 38 7.82 -7.44 13.32
C SER A 38 6.63 -8.26 13.83
N GLU A 39 6.82 -9.06 14.87
CA GLU A 39 5.73 -9.77 15.53
C GLU A 39 4.65 -8.81 16.07
N ALA A 40 5.03 -7.64 16.54
CA ALA A 40 4.07 -6.61 16.99
C ALA A 40 3.17 -6.13 15.83
N ALA A 41 3.73 -5.91 14.64
CA ALA A 41 2.96 -5.53 13.46
C ALA A 41 2.03 -6.66 12.99
N GLN A 42 2.53 -7.90 12.97
CA GLN A 42 1.73 -9.08 12.63
C GLN A 42 0.58 -9.30 13.60
N SER A 43 0.83 -9.19 14.91
CA SER A 43 -0.20 -9.31 15.94
C SER A 43 -1.26 -8.22 15.83
N ALA A 44 -0.87 -6.98 15.54
CA ALA A 44 -1.80 -5.89 15.29
C ALA A 44 -2.69 -6.14 14.06
N ALA A 45 -2.13 -6.71 13.00
CA ALA A 45 -2.87 -7.09 11.80
C ALA A 45 -3.91 -8.20 12.11
N ARG A 46 -3.50 -9.25 12.83
CA ARG A 46 -4.41 -10.32 13.29
C ARG A 46 -5.55 -9.77 14.15
N ALA A 47 -5.23 -8.88 15.09
CA ALA A 47 -6.23 -8.23 15.94
C ALA A 47 -7.23 -7.39 15.17
N SER A 48 -6.88 -6.93 13.98
CA SER A 48 -7.77 -6.20 13.06
C SER A 48 -8.58 -7.12 12.12
N GLY A 49 -8.46 -8.44 12.28
CA GLY A 49 -9.18 -9.43 11.50
C GLY A 49 -8.49 -9.87 10.21
N LEU A 50 -7.27 -9.41 9.95
CA LEU A 50 -6.51 -9.81 8.77
C LEU A 50 -5.99 -11.24 8.94
N ILE A 51 -6.04 -12.02 7.86
CA ILE A 51 -5.57 -13.41 7.81
C ILE A 51 -4.40 -13.60 6.84
N ARG A 52 -4.22 -12.69 5.87
CA ARG A 52 -3.12 -12.72 4.88
C ARG A 52 -1.90 -11.99 5.44
N ILE A 53 -1.16 -12.64 6.32
CA ILE A 53 -0.02 -12.06 7.03
C ILE A 53 1.23 -12.87 6.71
N ALA A 54 2.31 -12.20 6.32
CA ALA A 54 3.61 -12.81 6.05
C ALA A 54 4.72 -12.03 6.78
N GLU A 55 5.73 -12.75 7.21
CA GLU A 55 6.92 -12.19 7.84
C GLU A 55 7.84 -11.55 6.79
N SER A 56 7.90 -12.15 5.62
CA SER A 56 8.80 -11.77 4.54
C SER A 56 8.03 -11.57 3.22
N ALA A 57 8.47 -10.60 2.43
CA ALA A 57 7.95 -10.40 1.08
C ALA A 57 8.23 -11.59 0.15
N THR A 58 9.24 -12.41 0.46
CA THR A 58 9.53 -13.65 -0.27
C THR A 58 8.39 -14.67 -0.15
N ASP A 59 7.76 -14.75 1.03
CA ASP A 59 6.70 -15.70 1.34
C ASP A 59 5.30 -15.11 1.11
N ALA A 60 5.23 -13.81 0.79
CA ALA A 60 3.97 -13.11 0.59
C ALA A 60 3.27 -13.52 -0.71
N ASP A 61 1.96 -13.65 -0.64
CA ASP A 61 1.09 -13.64 -1.82
C ASP A 61 0.99 -12.21 -2.36
N LEU A 62 1.64 -11.97 -3.49
CA LEU A 62 1.65 -10.68 -4.19
C LEU A 62 0.58 -10.60 -5.30
N SER A 63 -0.33 -11.57 -5.38
CA SER A 63 -1.47 -11.53 -6.29
C SER A 63 -2.50 -10.51 -5.82
N ALA A 64 -2.15 -9.23 -5.83
CA ALA A 64 -2.98 -8.14 -5.38
C ALA A 64 -3.28 -7.16 -6.52
N ASP A 65 -4.42 -6.49 -6.45
CA ASP A 65 -4.79 -5.41 -7.35
C ASP A 65 -4.07 -4.10 -6.97
N LEU A 66 -3.77 -3.95 -5.68
CA LEU A 66 -3.01 -2.83 -5.13
C LEU A 66 -1.94 -3.31 -4.15
N ILE A 67 -0.72 -2.86 -4.35
CA ILE A 67 0.38 -3.05 -3.40
C ILE A 67 0.69 -1.71 -2.74
N VAL A 68 0.54 -1.63 -1.43
CA VAL A 68 0.83 -0.43 -0.64
C VAL A 68 2.23 -0.53 -0.06
N LEU A 69 3.11 0.37 -0.46
CA LEU A 69 4.47 0.46 0.06
C LEU A 69 4.48 1.39 1.28
N ALA A 70 4.66 0.81 2.46
CA ALA A 70 4.54 1.47 3.75
C ALA A 70 5.76 1.23 4.67
N VAL A 71 6.91 0.98 4.09
CA VAL A 71 8.18 0.84 4.82
C VAL A 71 8.84 2.20 5.04
N LYS A 72 9.77 2.26 6.00
CA LYS A 72 10.56 3.47 6.22
C LYS A 72 11.49 3.75 5.04
N PRO A 73 11.73 5.03 4.68
CA PRO A 73 12.58 5.39 3.55
C PRO A 73 13.98 4.74 3.60
N GLN A 74 14.57 4.61 4.78
CA GLN A 74 15.93 4.10 4.99
C GLN A 74 16.10 2.62 4.62
N ILE A 75 15.02 1.83 4.67
CA ILE A 75 15.08 0.39 4.40
C ILE A 75 14.40 0.01 3.07
N THR A 76 13.97 0.99 2.29
CA THR A 76 13.17 0.75 1.07
C THR A 76 13.89 -0.20 0.10
N GLY A 77 15.16 0.00 -0.17
CA GLY A 77 15.92 -0.86 -1.09
C GLY A 77 15.93 -2.33 -0.64
N ILE A 78 16.16 -2.56 0.64
CA ILE A 78 16.18 -3.92 1.22
C ILE A 78 14.77 -4.54 1.23
N ALA A 79 13.78 -3.75 1.63
CA ALA A 79 12.40 -4.25 1.76
C ALA A 79 11.75 -4.55 0.41
N LEU A 80 12.05 -3.77 -0.64
CA LEU A 80 11.48 -3.95 -1.97
C LEU A 80 12.25 -4.93 -2.86
N SER A 81 13.51 -5.21 -2.57
CA SER A 81 14.32 -6.15 -3.35
C SER A 81 13.64 -7.51 -3.58
N PRO A 82 13.00 -8.16 -2.60
CA PRO A 82 12.29 -9.42 -2.82
C PRO A 82 11.04 -9.31 -3.71
N LEU A 83 10.56 -8.09 -3.96
CA LEU A 83 9.39 -7.83 -4.80
C LEU A 83 9.75 -7.63 -6.28
N ALA A 84 11.04 -7.41 -6.58
CA ALA A 84 11.50 -7.11 -7.92
C ALA A 84 11.03 -8.20 -8.91
N HIS A 85 10.40 -7.77 -9.99
CA HIS A 85 9.80 -8.62 -11.03
C HIS A 85 8.66 -9.56 -10.57
N ARG A 86 8.16 -9.42 -9.34
CA ARG A 86 7.04 -10.22 -8.80
C ARG A 86 5.73 -9.46 -8.71
N VAL A 87 5.77 -8.15 -8.90
CA VAL A 87 4.55 -7.32 -8.95
C VAL A 87 3.85 -7.58 -10.28
N SER A 88 2.55 -7.90 -10.24
CA SER A 88 1.75 -8.12 -11.45
C SER A 88 1.75 -6.88 -12.34
N SER A 89 1.81 -7.08 -13.65
CA SER A 89 1.70 -5.99 -14.64
C SER A 89 0.36 -5.25 -14.58
N THR A 90 -0.67 -5.87 -14.00
CA THR A 90 -2.00 -5.26 -13.81
C THR A 90 -2.17 -4.60 -12.45
N ALA A 91 -1.30 -4.86 -11.50
CA ALA A 91 -1.36 -4.26 -10.17
C ALA A 91 -0.99 -2.77 -10.19
N THR A 92 -1.59 -2.01 -9.30
CA THR A 92 -1.18 -0.64 -9.00
C THR A 92 -0.31 -0.64 -7.74
N VAL A 93 0.68 0.21 -7.71
CA VAL A 93 1.56 0.42 -6.56
C VAL A 93 1.21 1.77 -5.92
N LEU A 94 0.80 1.75 -4.67
CA LEU A 94 0.55 2.96 -3.87
C LEU A 94 1.69 3.14 -2.88
N SER A 95 2.45 4.21 -3.00
CA SER A 95 3.56 4.49 -2.08
C SER A 95 3.22 5.61 -1.11
N ILE A 96 3.37 5.34 0.19
CA ILE A 96 3.38 6.36 1.25
C ILE A 96 4.81 6.69 1.71
N ILE A 97 5.83 6.22 0.99
CA ILE A 97 7.23 6.42 1.35
C ILE A 97 7.66 7.84 0.97
N ALA A 98 8.11 8.61 1.95
CA ALA A 98 8.60 9.95 1.71
C ALA A 98 9.97 9.94 0.98
N GLY A 99 10.19 10.94 0.12
CA GLY A 99 11.49 11.22 -0.47
C GLY A 99 11.91 10.30 -1.62
N ILE A 100 11.10 9.36 -2.07
CA ILE A 100 11.41 8.46 -3.19
C ILE A 100 10.40 8.71 -4.32
N ASN A 101 10.89 9.03 -5.50
CA ASN A 101 10.04 9.33 -6.65
C ASN A 101 9.51 8.05 -7.34
N SER A 102 8.50 8.23 -8.20
CA SER A 102 7.81 7.13 -8.90
C SER A 102 8.77 6.30 -9.76
N ALA A 103 9.67 6.94 -10.49
CA ALA A 103 10.64 6.26 -11.36
C ALA A 103 11.60 5.38 -10.57
N SER A 104 12.09 5.86 -9.42
CA SER A 104 12.95 5.07 -8.52
C SER A 104 12.22 3.85 -7.96
N LEU A 105 10.96 4.02 -7.55
CA LEU A 105 10.13 2.90 -7.06
C LEU A 105 9.89 1.87 -8.16
N ALA A 106 9.53 2.31 -9.36
CA ALA A 106 9.33 1.44 -10.51
C ALA A 106 10.59 0.63 -10.82
N ASN A 107 11.76 1.28 -10.80
CA ASN A 107 13.04 0.61 -11.02
C ASN A 107 13.35 -0.45 -9.94
N LEU A 108 13.15 -0.13 -8.67
CA LEU A 108 13.35 -1.07 -7.56
C LEU A 108 12.42 -2.30 -7.67
N LEU A 109 11.22 -2.12 -8.19
CA LEU A 109 10.23 -3.19 -8.37
C LEU A 109 10.38 -3.93 -9.71
N GLY A 110 11.29 -3.50 -10.58
CA GLY A 110 11.46 -4.09 -11.91
C GLY A 110 10.28 -3.86 -12.84
N LEU A 111 9.55 -2.76 -12.66
CA LEU A 111 8.45 -2.36 -13.54
C LEU A 111 9.00 -1.70 -14.82
N PRO A 112 8.31 -1.83 -15.97
CA PRO A 112 8.77 -1.28 -17.24
C PRO A 112 8.79 0.26 -17.28
N ASN A 113 7.91 0.90 -16.49
CA ASN A 113 7.81 2.34 -16.31
C ASN A 113 7.09 2.63 -14.98
N ASP A 114 6.84 3.90 -14.68
CA ASP A 114 6.18 4.31 -13.44
C ASP A 114 4.68 4.59 -13.58
N ASP A 115 4.05 4.20 -14.69
CA ASP A 115 2.61 4.36 -14.92
C ASP A 115 1.74 3.65 -13.87
N ALA A 116 2.26 2.57 -13.29
CA ALA A 116 1.58 1.82 -12.24
C ALA A 116 1.72 2.44 -10.84
N VAL A 117 2.55 3.47 -10.68
CA VAL A 117 2.90 4.02 -9.37
C VAL A 117 2.05 5.24 -9.06
N VAL A 118 1.30 5.17 -7.97
CA VAL A 118 0.65 6.31 -7.32
C VAL A 118 1.46 6.64 -6.07
N ARG A 119 1.87 7.88 -5.95
CA ARG A 119 2.47 8.39 -4.71
C ARG A 119 1.41 9.05 -3.86
N SER A 120 1.47 8.84 -2.57
CA SER A 120 0.63 9.49 -1.60
C SER A 120 1.44 10.10 -0.47
N MET A 121 0.97 11.22 0.03
CA MET A 121 1.58 11.90 1.17
C MET A 121 0.49 12.19 2.19
N PRO A 122 0.20 11.22 3.08
CA PRO A 122 -0.70 11.43 4.21
C PRO A 122 -0.04 12.31 5.28
N ASN A 123 -0.87 12.86 6.15
CA ASN A 123 -0.40 13.59 7.33
C ASN A 123 -0.79 12.86 8.63
N THR A 124 -0.25 13.31 9.75
CA THR A 124 -0.44 12.65 11.07
C THR A 124 -1.90 12.46 11.49
N PRO A 125 -2.85 13.39 11.21
CA PRO A 125 -4.26 13.18 11.55
C PRO A 125 -4.91 11.95 10.90
N ALA A 126 -4.30 11.38 9.86
CA ALA A 126 -4.74 10.11 9.27
C ALA A 126 -4.78 8.96 10.31
N LEU A 127 -3.95 9.03 11.36
CA LEU A 127 -3.94 8.03 12.43
C LEU A 127 -5.27 7.95 13.20
N VAL A 128 -6.07 8.99 13.13
CA VAL A 128 -7.42 9.07 13.75
C VAL A 128 -8.54 9.29 12.72
N GLY A 129 -8.27 9.03 11.44
CA GLY A 129 -9.26 9.14 10.37
C GLY A 129 -9.55 10.57 9.87
N GLU A 130 -8.77 11.55 10.29
CA GLU A 130 -8.95 12.98 10.00
C GLU A 130 -7.81 13.53 9.11
N GLY A 131 -7.23 12.67 8.30
CA GLY A 131 -6.10 13.01 7.44
C GLY A 131 -6.49 13.85 6.23
N MET A 132 -5.46 14.48 5.65
CA MET A 132 -5.49 15.03 4.30
C MET A 132 -4.33 14.42 3.53
N THR A 133 -4.61 13.74 2.43
CA THR A 133 -3.61 13.04 1.63
C THR A 133 -3.50 13.66 0.25
N GLY A 134 -2.30 14.10 -0.13
CA GLY A 134 -1.97 14.40 -1.52
C GLY A 134 -1.73 13.11 -2.30
N LEU A 135 -2.32 12.98 -3.48
CA LEU A 135 -2.12 11.87 -4.41
C LEU A 135 -1.50 12.39 -5.70
N PHE A 136 -0.53 11.65 -6.22
CA PHE A 136 0.16 11.99 -7.47
C PHE A 136 0.42 10.73 -8.31
N SER A 137 0.23 10.85 -9.62
CA SER A 137 0.61 9.83 -10.60
C SER A 137 1.09 10.50 -11.89
N ASN A 138 2.14 10.00 -12.49
CA ASN A 138 2.65 10.50 -13.77
C ASN A 138 1.75 10.12 -14.96
N SER A 139 0.81 9.21 -14.78
CA SER A 139 -0.03 8.70 -15.85
C SER A 139 -1.50 8.63 -15.45
N ASP A 140 -2.37 9.04 -16.37
CA ASP A 140 -3.81 8.84 -16.24
C ASP A 140 -4.31 7.52 -16.85
N GLN A 141 -3.40 6.74 -17.45
CA GLN A 141 -3.75 5.52 -18.18
C GLN A 141 -4.28 4.39 -17.28
N ARG A 142 -4.02 4.45 -15.97
CA ARG A 142 -4.49 3.47 -14.98
C ARG A 142 -5.63 4.04 -14.12
N ALA A 143 -6.69 4.50 -14.77
CA ALA A 143 -7.84 5.09 -14.07
C ALA A 143 -8.38 4.20 -12.94
N HIS A 144 -8.51 2.90 -13.16
CA HIS A 144 -8.97 1.96 -12.13
C HIS A 144 -8.03 1.91 -10.91
N GLY A 145 -6.73 1.89 -11.16
CA GLY A 145 -5.72 1.90 -10.08
C GLY A 145 -5.72 3.20 -9.29
N ARG A 146 -5.93 4.33 -9.95
CA ARG A 146 -6.08 5.64 -9.29
C ARG A 146 -7.32 5.67 -8.38
N ILE A 147 -8.46 5.17 -8.87
CA ILE A 147 -9.70 5.07 -8.07
C ILE A 147 -9.47 4.18 -6.84
N LEU A 148 -8.80 3.05 -7.01
CA LEU A 148 -8.51 2.15 -5.90
C LEU A 148 -7.55 2.79 -4.88
N ALA A 149 -6.50 3.46 -5.34
CA ALA A 149 -5.58 4.18 -4.48
C ALA A 149 -6.28 5.29 -3.66
N GLU A 150 -7.15 6.07 -4.32
CA GLU A 150 -7.97 7.09 -3.65
C GLU A 150 -8.93 6.48 -2.63
N ARG A 151 -9.61 5.38 -2.98
CA ARG A 151 -10.49 4.64 -2.06
C ARG A 151 -9.75 4.20 -0.80
N VAL A 152 -8.53 3.67 -0.97
CA VAL A 152 -7.69 3.20 0.15
C VAL A 152 -7.29 4.36 1.06
N MET A 153 -6.83 5.47 0.49
CA MET A 153 -6.40 6.61 1.31
C MET A 153 -7.59 7.37 1.91
N SER A 154 -8.77 7.32 1.29
CA SER A 154 -10.01 7.92 1.84
C SER A 154 -10.50 7.21 3.11
N ALA A 155 -10.01 6.01 3.41
CA ALA A 155 -10.29 5.32 4.67
C ALA A 155 -9.72 6.04 5.91
N VAL A 156 -8.79 6.98 5.73
CA VAL A 156 -8.13 7.72 6.81
C VAL A 156 -8.29 9.24 6.71
N GLY A 157 -9.17 9.72 5.84
CA GLY A 157 -9.45 11.15 5.70
C GLY A 157 -9.79 11.54 4.26
N GLN A 158 -9.49 12.78 3.90
CA GLN A 158 -9.75 13.32 2.57
C GLN A 158 -8.52 13.18 1.67
N CYS A 159 -8.78 13.11 0.36
CA CYS A 159 -7.73 13.03 -0.66
C CYS A 159 -7.84 14.18 -1.66
N VAL A 160 -6.70 14.60 -2.19
CA VAL A 160 -6.60 15.55 -3.30
C VAL A 160 -5.54 15.08 -4.29
N TRP A 161 -5.87 15.07 -5.57
CA TRP A 161 -4.91 14.83 -6.65
C TRP A 161 -4.16 16.11 -6.97
N VAL A 162 -2.84 16.03 -7.08
CA VAL A 162 -1.93 17.15 -7.34
C VAL A 162 -1.07 16.91 -8.56
#